data_34322b1be1d76f55e19137810ab70300
#
_entry.id   34322b1be1d76f55e19137810ab70300
#
_cell.length_a   1.000
_cell.length_b   1.000
_cell.length_c   1.000
_cell.angle_alpha   90.00
_cell.angle_beta   90.00
_cell.angle_gamma   90.00
#
_symmetry.space_group_name_H-M   'P 1'
#
loop_
_entity.id
_entity.type
_entity.pdbx_description
1 polymer ?
#
loop_
_entity_poly.entity_id
_entity_poly.type
_entity_poly.pdbx_seq_one_letter_code
_entity_poly.pdbx_strand_id
1 'polypeptide(L)' 'MSFNSHRRMLLDESQPFSHRASHARSCALLVSRKVGLTRDAIIELVQSKTSVDLHAPQSAGELLIALEELENMRLTR' A
#
# COMPACT_ATOMS: atom_id res chain seq x y z
N MET A 1 -12.34 4.04 6.39
CA MET A 1 -11.24 3.72 7.33
C MET A 1 -10.05 4.64 7.09
N SER A 2 -9.26 4.89 8.13
CA SER A 2 -8.06 5.71 8.01
C SER A 2 -6.87 4.91 7.47
N PHE A 3 -5.82 5.62 7.07
CA PHE A 3 -4.56 4.97 6.68
C PHE A 3 -4.04 4.03 7.78
N ASN A 4 -4.04 4.51 9.03
CA ASN A 4 -3.53 3.70 10.14
C ASN A 4 -4.36 2.45 10.39
N SER A 5 -5.67 2.50 10.17
CA SER A 5 -6.53 1.32 10.28
C SER A 5 -6.17 0.27 9.22
N HIS A 6 -6.00 0.70 7.97
CA HIS A 6 -5.60 -0.20 6.89
C HIS A 6 -4.18 -0.74 7.11
N ARG A 7 -3.27 0.12 7.60
CA ARG A 7 -1.91 -0.29 7.94
C ARG A 7 -1.92 -1.41 8.99
N ARG A 8 -2.74 -1.26 10.04
CA ARG A 8 -2.86 -2.26 11.09
C ARG A 8 -3.34 -3.61 10.54
N MET A 9 -4.37 -3.57 9.68
CA MET A 9 -4.90 -4.79 9.08
C MET A 9 -3.90 -5.43 8.11
N LEU A 10 -3.14 -4.63 7.38
CA LEU A 10 -2.09 -5.13 6.51
C LEU A 10 -1.01 -5.88 7.31
N LEU A 11 -0.65 -5.37 8.47
CA LEU A 11 0.39 -5.93 9.32
C LEU A 11 -0.08 -7.12 10.16
N ASP A 12 -1.38 -7.38 10.20
CA ASP A 12 -1.96 -8.47 10.99
C ASP A 12 -1.73 -9.82 10.29
N GLU A 13 -0.77 -10.58 10.78
CA GLU A 13 -0.40 -11.87 10.21
C GLU A 13 -1.48 -12.94 10.35
N SER A 14 -2.48 -12.72 11.22
CA SER A 14 -3.62 -13.63 11.35
C SER A 14 -4.63 -13.48 10.22
N GLN A 15 -4.54 -12.41 9.42
CA GLN A 15 -5.44 -12.16 8.31
C GLN A 15 -5.00 -12.92 7.05
N PRO A 16 -5.95 -13.38 6.21
CA PRO A 16 -5.59 -13.98 4.93
C PRO A 16 -4.77 -13.01 4.08
N PHE A 17 -3.83 -13.55 3.29
CA PHE A 17 -2.96 -12.73 2.45
C PHE A 17 -3.77 -11.82 1.50
N SER A 18 -4.86 -12.34 0.91
CA SER A 18 -5.70 -11.54 0.00
C SER A 18 -6.31 -10.32 0.70
N HIS A 19 -6.68 -10.44 1.97
CA HIS A 19 -7.19 -9.32 2.75
C HIS A 19 -6.07 -8.31 3.04
N ARG A 20 -4.89 -8.79 3.40
CA ARG A 20 -3.73 -7.93 3.64
C ARG A 20 -3.37 -7.14 2.38
N ALA A 21 -3.37 -7.79 1.21
CA ALA A 21 -3.12 -7.13 -0.06
C ALA A 21 -4.18 -6.08 -0.38
N SER A 22 -5.45 -6.37 -0.09
CA SER A 22 -6.54 -5.41 -0.27
C SER A 22 -6.34 -4.17 0.60
N HIS A 23 -5.90 -4.34 1.85
CA HIS A 23 -5.61 -3.20 2.73
C HIS A 23 -4.41 -2.39 2.23
N ALA A 24 -3.42 -3.04 1.60
CA ALA A 24 -2.32 -2.31 0.97
C ALA A 24 -2.82 -1.41 -0.17
N ARG A 25 -3.72 -1.92 -1.01
CA ARG A 25 -4.33 -1.11 -2.07
C ARG A 25 -5.19 0.01 -1.51
N SER A 26 -5.86 -0.21 -0.37
CA SER A 26 -6.62 0.84 0.31
C SER A 26 -5.69 1.95 0.84
N CYS A 27 -4.51 1.57 1.36
CA CYS A 27 -3.50 2.56 1.73
C CYS A 27 -3.07 3.38 0.51
N ALA A 28 -2.87 2.74 -0.65
CA ALA A 28 -2.52 3.44 -1.88
C ALA A 28 -3.63 4.42 -2.29
N LEU A 29 -4.89 4.04 -2.14
CA LEU A 29 -6.02 4.92 -2.43
C LEU A 29 -5.99 6.17 -1.54
N LEU A 30 -5.74 6.01 -0.25
CA LEU A 30 -5.69 7.14 0.67
C LEU A 30 -4.51 8.07 0.37
N VAL A 31 -3.35 7.51 0.01
CA VAL A 31 -2.21 8.32 -0.43
C VAL A 31 -2.56 9.08 -1.70
N SER A 32 -3.22 8.43 -2.65
CA SER A 32 -3.60 9.08 -3.92
C SER A 32 -4.47 10.30 -3.69
N ARG A 33 -5.41 10.22 -2.76
CA ARG A 33 -6.28 11.35 -2.40
C ARG A 33 -5.49 12.50 -1.79
N LYS A 34 -4.50 12.18 -0.97
CA LYS A 34 -3.67 13.20 -0.32
C LYS A 34 -2.78 13.93 -1.31
N VAL A 35 -2.22 13.22 -2.29
CA VAL A 35 -1.25 13.82 -3.22
C VAL A 35 -1.88 14.26 -4.55
N GLY A 36 -3.17 14.04 -4.75
CA GLY A 36 -3.86 14.49 -5.95
C GLY A 36 -3.65 13.60 -7.17
N LEU A 37 -3.39 12.32 -6.97
CA LEU A 37 -3.22 11.34 -8.04
C LEU A 37 -4.29 10.25 -7.95
N THR A 38 -4.35 9.37 -8.95
CA THR A 38 -5.22 8.20 -8.89
C THR A 38 -4.55 7.08 -8.09
N ARG A 39 -5.37 6.13 -7.60
CA ARG A 39 -4.83 4.94 -6.92
C ARG A 39 -3.86 4.18 -7.84
N ASP A 40 -4.24 3.99 -9.12
CA ASP A 40 -3.40 3.25 -10.06
C ASP A 40 -2.08 3.95 -10.31
N ALA A 41 -2.07 5.29 -10.36
CA ALA A 41 -0.82 6.05 -10.47
C ALA A 41 0.09 5.82 -9.25
N ILE A 42 -0.48 5.77 -8.05
CA ILE A 42 0.29 5.47 -6.83
C ILE A 42 0.85 4.06 -6.88
N ILE A 43 0.06 3.08 -7.31
CA ILE A 43 0.51 1.69 -7.43
C ILE A 43 1.66 1.59 -8.43
N GLU A 44 1.59 2.31 -9.56
CA GLU A 44 2.68 2.38 -10.53
C GLU A 44 3.94 3.00 -9.95
N LEU A 45 3.81 4.07 -9.17
CA LEU A 45 4.95 4.72 -8.52
C LEU A 45 5.62 3.78 -7.51
N VAL A 46 4.83 3.05 -6.73
CA VAL A 46 5.37 2.05 -5.81
C VAL A 46 6.15 0.98 -6.59
N GLN A 47 5.58 0.48 -7.67
CA GLN A 47 6.25 -0.53 -8.50
C GLN A 47 7.55 0.01 -9.10
N SER A 48 7.55 1.26 -9.55
CA SER A 48 8.74 1.90 -10.11
C SER A 48 9.87 2.00 -9.09
N LYS A 49 9.54 2.26 -7.82
CA LYS A 49 10.53 2.46 -6.77
C LYS A 49 10.94 1.19 -6.04
N THR A 50 10.04 0.22 -5.94
CA THR A 50 10.26 -0.97 -5.11
C THR A 50 10.22 -2.28 -5.88
N SER A 51 9.80 -2.24 -7.14
CA SER A 51 9.54 -3.43 -7.99
C SER A 51 8.38 -4.28 -7.48
N VAL A 52 7.58 -3.77 -6.53
CA VAL A 52 6.41 -4.48 -6.00
C VAL A 52 5.16 -4.00 -6.73
N ASP A 53 4.42 -4.94 -7.32
CA ASP A 53 3.13 -4.65 -7.96
C ASP A 53 2.01 -4.97 -6.97
N LEU A 54 1.36 -3.92 -6.44
CA LEU A 54 0.27 -4.09 -5.48
C LEU A 54 -1.01 -4.66 -6.09
N HIS A 55 -1.11 -4.74 -7.43
CA HIS A 55 -2.21 -5.47 -8.07
C HIS A 55 -2.02 -6.98 -7.97
N ALA A 56 -0.77 -7.44 -7.88
CA ALA A 56 -0.43 -8.86 -7.84
C ALA A 56 0.77 -9.11 -6.91
N PRO A 57 0.66 -8.77 -5.60
CA PRO A 57 1.78 -8.99 -4.68
C PRO A 57 2.02 -10.49 -4.48
N GLN A 58 3.30 -10.86 -4.31
CA GLN A 58 3.71 -12.26 -4.27
C GLN A 58 3.97 -12.77 -2.86
N SER A 59 4.19 -11.88 -1.89
CA SER A 59 4.54 -12.28 -0.53
C SER A 59 4.23 -11.17 0.48
N ALA A 60 4.17 -11.55 1.76
CA ALA A 60 4.00 -10.59 2.84
C ALA A 60 5.18 -9.60 2.90
N GLY A 61 6.39 -10.05 2.58
CA GLY A 61 7.56 -9.17 2.52
C GLY A 61 7.38 -8.05 1.49
N GLU A 62 6.78 -8.36 0.34
CA GLU A 62 6.48 -7.35 -0.67
C GLU A 62 5.47 -6.32 -0.15
N LEU A 63 4.47 -6.78 0.59
CA LEU A 63 3.49 -5.86 1.18
C LEU A 63 4.15 -4.89 2.15
N LEU A 64 5.13 -5.35 2.94
CA LEU A 64 5.86 -4.49 3.88
C LEU A 64 6.73 -3.46 3.14
N ILE A 65 7.40 -3.87 2.06
CA ILE A 65 8.20 -2.97 1.24
C ILE A 65 7.31 -1.88 0.63
N ALA A 66 6.17 -2.28 0.07
CA ALA A 66 5.22 -1.35 -0.53
C ALA A 66 4.65 -0.40 0.52
N LEU A 67 4.32 -0.90 1.72
CA LEU A 67 3.81 -0.07 2.81
C LEU A 67 4.81 1.01 3.20
N GLU A 68 6.10 0.66 3.30
CA GLU A 68 7.14 1.63 3.63
C GLU A 68 7.17 2.77 2.61
N GLU A 69 7.09 2.44 1.31
CA GLU A 69 7.07 3.46 0.28
C GLU A 69 5.82 4.33 0.35
N LEU A 70 4.65 3.72 0.62
CA LEU A 70 3.40 4.46 0.78
C LEU A 70 3.49 5.43 1.97
N GLU A 71 4.09 5.00 3.07
CA GLU A 71 4.31 5.87 4.23
C GLU A 71 5.23 7.04 3.88
N ASN A 72 6.29 6.79 3.12
CA ASN A 72 7.19 7.85 2.66
C ASN A 72 6.44 8.87 1.80
N MET A 73 5.62 8.41 0.86
CA MET A 73 4.80 9.31 0.02
C MET A 73 3.85 10.13 0.86
N ARG A 74 3.23 9.51 1.86
CA ARG A 74 2.27 10.17 2.75
C ARG A 74 2.92 11.28 3.57
N LEU A 75 4.15 11.05 4.05
CA LEU A 75 4.85 11.97 4.94
C LEU A 75 5.54 13.12 4.20
N THR A 76 5.91 12.93 2.94
CA THR A 76 6.65 13.93 2.16
C THR A 76 5.76 14.90 1.38
N ARG A 77 4.44 14.74 1.43
CA ARG A 77 3.49 15.57 0.66
C ARG A 77 2.55 16.38 1.52
#